data_3ded90d9aabcdffe4fb35193ffdbab08
#
_entry.id   3ded90d9aabcdffe4fb35193ffdbab08
#
_cell.length_a   1.000
_cell.length_b   1.000
_cell.length_c   1.000
_cell.angle_alpha   90.00
_cell.angle_beta   90.00
_cell.angle_gamma   90.00
#
_symmetry.space_group_name_H-M   'P 1'
#
loop_
_entity.id
_entity.type
_entity.pdbx_description
1 polymer ?
#
loop_
_entity_poly.entity_id
_entity_poly.type
_entity_poly.pdbx_seq_one_letter_code
_entity_poly.pdbx_strand_id
1 'polypeptide(L)'
;MRADIARFCSNVTPGESRVYACLHGYADQVSPGCKESLGEWQGPEWEHDFQTTQIYPTLEQRELGEPNIDDAGDRVIWQRKLPFLAQQVVDLGFELPNPYGVALIGASIRQDLILDNLTIGINGPPDREIDFVDFGTPSVENTAQQLKLDAWILPFLNVYSTVGVFDGDATIPLKIEGSDLFPQLCAITPNTPVCVRTYSAVARPRYEGTNVAVGINLAMGWDRFFVALPVTYAWTDVDIIPNTVTALNITPRIGMTGDMGDRGTVAVFVGATYLRAEVDIAGEIDLDTPGGPDGDVTTLAFRISQRNKDRWNYLLGFNWDLNKNWSVMAEAGFGGSRENFIGGLTYRF
;
A
#
# COMPACT_ATOMS: atom_id res chain seq x y z
N MET A 1 -13.81 49.73 -1.85
CA MET A 1 -14.16 48.32 -1.81
C MET A 1 -14.71 47.74 -3.14
N ARG A 2 -15.85 48.20 -3.74
CA ARG A 2 -16.39 47.59 -5.00
C ARG A 2 -15.39 47.62 -6.16
N ALA A 3 -14.62 48.70 -6.35
CA ALA A 3 -13.61 48.81 -7.39
C ALA A 3 -12.43 47.86 -7.13
N ASP A 4 -12.03 47.68 -5.88
CA ASP A 4 -10.95 46.77 -5.49
C ASP A 4 -11.34 45.32 -5.66
N ILE A 5 -12.60 44.95 -5.36
CA ILE A 5 -13.16 43.61 -5.63
C ILE A 5 -13.09 43.32 -7.13
N ALA A 6 -13.55 44.25 -7.97
CA ALA A 6 -13.52 44.07 -9.44
C ALA A 6 -12.08 43.96 -9.98
N ARG A 7 -11.11 44.60 -9.34
CA ARG A 7 -9.71 44.63 -9.77
C ARG A 7 -8.91 43.43 -9.32
N PHE A 8 -9.07 42.99 -8.05
CA PHE A 8 -8.22 41.98 -7.44
C PHE A 8 -8.93 40.64 -7.22
N CYS A 9 -10.26 40.64 -7.08
CA CYS A 9 -11.06 39.50 -6.64
C CYS A 9 -12.23 39.19 -7.57
N SER A 10 -12.14 39.56 -8.86
CA SER A 10 -13.20 39.36 -9.85
C SER A 10 -13.60 37.90 -10.08
N ASN A 11 -12.68 36.96 -9.82
CA ASN A 11 -12.89 35.52 -10.00
C ASN A 11 -13.33 34.80 -8.68
N VAL A 12 -13.54 35.54 -7.60
CA VAL A 12 -13.94 34.97 -6.31
C VAL A 12 -15.46 35.02 -6.19
N THR A 13 -16.10 33.86 -6.06
CA THR A 13 -17.53 33.76 -5.83
C THR A 13 -17.89 34.38 -4.48
N PRO A 14 -18.81 35.39 -4.41
CA PRO A 14 -19.23 36.00 -3.16
C PRO A 14 -19.86 35.02 -2.19
N GLY A 15 -19.56 35.15 -0.88
CA GLY A 15 -20.08 34.34 0.20
C GLY A 15 -19.01 33.83 1.16
N GLU A 16 -19.37 33.52 2.40
CA GLU A 16 -18.49 32.91 3.43
C GLU A 16 -17.15 33.65 3.64
N SER A 17 -17.17 34.97 3.65
CA SER A 17 -15.99 35.82 3.81
C SER A 17 -14.91 35.70 2.75
N ARG A 18 -15.12 34.94 1.67
CA ARG A 18 -14.12 34.68 0.62
C ARG A 18 -13.61 35.95 -0.07
N VAL A 19 -14.49 36.92 -0.31
CA VAL A 19 -14.10 38.21 -0.90
C VAL A 19 -13.22 39.02 0.07
N TYR A 20 -13.49 38.97 1.37
CA TYR A 20 -12.68 39.62 2.41
C TYR A 20 -11.30 38.98 2.51
N ALA A 21 -11.23 37.63 2.53
CA ALA A 21 -9.97 36.91 2.53
C ALA A 21 -9.13 37.20 1.29
N CYS A 22 -9.76 37.30 0.12
CA CYS A 22 -9.07 37.67 -1.11
C CYS A 22 -8.52 39.10 -1.04
N LEU A 23 -9.31 40.10 -0.62
CA LEU A 23 -8.87 41.49 -0.49
C LEU A 23 -7.77 41.66 0.57
N HIS A 24 -7.81 40.86 1.62
CA HIS A 24 -6.79 40.85 2.66
C HIS A 24 -5.42 40.42 2.11
N GLY A 25 -5.39 39.46 1.15
CA GLY A 25 -4.19 39.08 0.43
C GLY A 25 -3.57 40.19 -0.43
N TYR A 26 -4.34 41.27 -0.72
CA TYR A 26 -3.90 42.44 -1.45
C TYR A 26 -3.94 43.73 -0.60
N ALA A 27 -3.87 43.60 0.75
CA ALA A 27 -4.05 44.69 1.69
C ALA A 27 -3.17 45.91 1.44
N ASP A 28 -1.97 45.74 0.87
CA ASP A 28 -1.06 46.81 0.53
C ASP A 28 -1.41 47.56 -0.76
N GLN A 29 -2.25 47.00 -1.63
CA GLN A 29 -2.58 47.48 -2.96
C GLN A 29 -4.00 48.02 -3.11
N VAL A 30 -4.86 47.75 -2.12
CA VAL A 30 -6.25 48.22 -2.11
C VAL A 30 -6.36 49.67 -1.70
N SER A 31 -7.48 50.30 -2.06
CA SER A 31 -7.74 51.73 -1.73
C SER A 31 -7.79 51.98 -0.21
N PRO A 32 -7.46 53.22 0.26
CA PRO A 32 -7.46 53.55 1.70
C PRO A 32 -8.78 53.21 2.41
N GLY A 33 -9.93 53.47 1.80
CA GLY A 33 -11.23 53.11 2.36
C GLY A 33 -11.50 51.62 2.37
N CYS A 34 -10.83 50.84 1.50
CA CYS A 34 -10.91 49.39 1.59
C CYS A 34 -10.00 48.83 2.70
N LYS A 35 -8.83 49.42 2.92
CA LYS A 35 -7.92 49.12 4.03
C LYS A 35 -8.59 49.29 5.38
N GLU A 36 -9.30 50.42 5.58
CA GLU A 36 -10.02 50.71 6.82
C GLU A 36 -11.11 49.67 7.11
N SER A 37 -11.84 49.25 6.07
CA SER A 37 -12.85 48.19 6.19
C SER A 37 -12.27 46.81 6.39
N LEU A 38 -11.06 46.53 5.91
CA LEU A 38 -10.33 45.26 6.10
C LEU A 38 -9.71 45.15 7.50
N GLY A 39 -9.32 46.29 8.12
CA GLY A 39 -8.73 46.34 9.45
C GLY A 39 -9.69 45.98 10.57
N GLU A 40 -11.01 46.03 10.32
CA GLU A 40 -12.06 45.61 11.30
C GLU A 40 -12.41 44.11 11.15
N TRP A 41 -11.89 43.41 10.14
CA TRP A 41 -12.18 42.01 9.91
C TRP A 41 -11.23 41.12 10.71
N GLN A 42 -11.70 40.62 11.81
CA GLN A 42 -11.10 39.47 12.50
C GLN A 42 -11.66 38.24 11.84
N GLY A 43 -10.80 37.49 11.09
CA GLY A 43 -11.16 36.21 10.49
C GLY A 43 -11.81 35.28 11.52
N PRO A 44 -12.48 34.20 11.08
CA PRO A 44 -13.02 33.23 12.03
C PRO A 44 -11.89 32.74 12.95
N GLU A 45 -12.12 32.87 14.28
CA GLU A 45 -11.23 32.36 15.33
C GLU A 45 -11.17 30.83 15.24
N TRP A 46 -10.15 30.31 14.50
CA TRP A 46 -9.80 28.89 14.50
C TRP A 46 -8.47 28.64 15.25
N GLU A 47 -8.04 29.58 16.03
CA GLU A 47 -6.90 29.34 16.92
C GLU A 47 -7.32 28.37 18.03
N HIS A 48 -7.43 27.09 17.67
CA HIS A 48 -7.22 26.03 18.62
C HIS A 48 -5.73 25.75 18.68
N ASP A 49 -5.16 26.05 19.81
CA ASP A 49 -3.83 25.73 20.28
C ASP A 49 -3.63 24.20 20.23
N PHE A 50 -3.27 23.66 19.07
CA PHE A 50 -2.79 22.29 18.92
C PHE A 50 -1.27 22.32 18.96
N GLN A 51 -0.71 22.13 20.14
CA GLN A 51 0.70 21.81 20.26
C GLN A 51 0.91 20.41 19.67
N THR A 52 1.43 20.36 18.46
CA THR A 52 1.72 19.13 17.72
C THR A 52 3.09 18.61 18.09
N THR A 53 3.13 17.48 18.78
CA THR A 53 4.36 16.67 18.89
C THR A 53 4.48 15.83 17.62
N GLN A 54 5.57 15.98 16.87
CA GLN A 54 5.63 15.60 15.46
C GLN A 54 6.31 14.27 15.22
N ILE A 55 5.64 13.39 14.49
CA ILE A 55 6.19 12.15 13.93
C ILE A 55 6.90 12.39 12.60
N TYR A 56 6.51 13.42 11.89
CA TYR A 56 7.08 13.87 10.62
C TYR A 56 7.51 15.32 10.75
N PRO A 57 8.62 15.73 10.13
CA PRO A 57 9.07 17.11 10.25
C PRO A 57 8.01 18.06 9.71
N THR A 58 7.44 18.90 10.55
CA THR A 58 6.57 20.02 10.19
C THR A 58 7.38 21.28 10.03
N LEU A 59 7.12 22.02 8.94
CA LEU A 59 7.75 23.28 8.67
C LEU A 59 7.06 24.40 9.50
N GLU A 60 7.44 24.61 10.75
CA GLU A 60 7.32 25.96 11.31
C GLU A 60 8.33 26.85 10.58
N GLN A 61 7.86 27.98 10.07
CA GLN A 61 8.70 28.95 9.34
C GLN A 61 9.68 29.62 10.30
N ARG A 62 10.76 28.90 10.67
CA ARG A 62 11.96 29.54 11.20
C ARG A 62 12.87 29.88 10.01
N GLU A 63 13.52 31.01 10.07
CA GLU A 63 14.52 31.37 9.07
C GLU A 63 15.66 30.34 9.07
N LEU A 64 16.05 29.87 7.89
CA LEU A 64 17.15 28.93 7.72
C LEU A 64 18.43 29.51 8.36
N GLY A 65 18.87 28.92 9.47
CA GLY A 65 20.13 29.28 10.13
C GLY A 65 20.03 29.73 11.58
N GLU A 66 18.82 29.92 12.13
CA GLU A 66 18.68 30.15 13.57
C GLU A 66 18.71 28.82 14.35
N PRO A 67 19.57 28.69 15.38
CA PRO A 67 19.64 27.46 16.16
C PRO A 67 18.34 27.23 16.94
N ASN A 68 17.89 25.98 17.03
CA ASN A 68 16.82 25.59 17.92
C ASN A 68 17.31 25.64 19.37
N ILE A 69 16.65 26.41 20.22
CA ILE A 69 17.03 26.67 21.62
C ILE A 69 15.93 26.05 22.49
N ASP A 70 16.31 25.26 23.48
CA ASP A 70 15.39 24.68 24.46
C ASP A 70 14.94 25.70 25.51
N ASP A 71 14.05 25.29 26.41
CA ASP A 71 13.52 26.15 27.50
C ASP A 71 14.61 26.63 28.48
N ALA A 72 15.77 25.98 28.49
CA ALA A 72 16.94 26.37 29.30
C ALA A 72 17.83 27.38 28.60
N GLY A 73 17.60 27.67 27.33
CA GLY A 73 18.41 28.59 26.49
C GLY A 73 19.60 27.89 25.83
N ASP A 74 19.65 26.57 25.87
CA ASP A 74 20.70 25.79 25.23
C ASP A 74 20.28 25.31 23.84
N ARG A 75 21.26 25.27 22.91
CA ARG A 75 21.02 24.74 21.55
C ARG A 75 20.72 23.26 21.62
N VAL A 76 19.60 22.84 21.00
CA VAL A 76 19.25 21.42 20.84
C VAL A 76 20.22 20.77 19.84
N ILE A 77 21.02 19.80 20.31
CA ILE A 77 22.03 19.11 19.51
C ILE A 77 21.60 17.67 19.24
N TRP A 78 21.60 17.28 17.96
CA TRP A 78 21.38 15.90 17.57
C TRP A 78 22.59 15.03 17.93
N GLN A 79 22.41 14.06 18.83
CA GLN A 79 23.53 13.28 19.41
C GLN A 79 23.81 11.98 18.66
N ARG A 80 23.04 11.65 17.61
CA ARG A 80 23.14 10.37 16.89
C ARG A 80 23.81 10.57 15.54
N LYS A 81 24.36 9.47 14.96
CA LYS A 81 25.00 9.50 13.63
C LYS A 81 24.01 9.61 12.48
N LEU A 82 22.81 9.07 12.65
CA LEU A 82 21.72 9.11 11.69
C LEU A 82 20.50 9.82 12.27
N PRO A 83 19.63 10.36 11.40
CA PRO A 83 19.82 10.55 9.96
C PRO A 83 20.90 11.57 9.63
N PHE A 84 21.52 11.45 8.46
CA PHE A 84 22.40 12.52 7.96
C PHE A 84 21.57 13.80 7.79
N LEU A 85 22.19 14.96 7.98
CA LEU A 85 21.53 16.28 7.96
C LEU A 85 20.50 16.51 9.10
N ALA A 86 20.48 15.64 10.11
CA ALA A 86 19.56 15.74 11.23
C ALA A 86 19.65 17.09 11.95
N GLN A 87 20.86 17.60 12.21
CA GLN A 87 21.05 18.88 12.90
C GLN A 87 20.39 20.04 12.17
N GLN A 88 20.47 20.07 10.83
CA GLN A 88 19.85 21.11 10.02
C GLN A 88 18.31 21.12 10.19
N VAL A 89 17.72 19.95 10.31
CA VAL A 89 16.27 19.78 10.48
C VAL A 89 15.85 20.09 11.92
N VAL A 90 16.67 19.71 12.90
CA VAL A 90 16.47 20.07 14.31
C VAL A 90 16.57 21.59 14.50
N ASP A 91 17.54 22.24 13.86
CA ASP A 91 17.68 23.71 13.91
C ASP A 91 16.47 24.44 13.28
N LEU A 92 15.71 23.79 12.39
CA LEU A 92 14.45 24.29 11.87
C LEU A 92 13.24 24.08 12.83
N GLY A 93 13.47 23.47 13.99
CA GLY A 93 12.42 23.24 15.00
C GLY A 93 11.72 21.89 14.89
N PHE A 94 12.21 20.97 14.04
CA PHE A 94 11.59 19.66 13.89
C PHE A 94 12.12 18.62 14.90
N GLU A 95 11.22 17.80 15.43
CA GLU A 95 11.59 16.59 16.14
C GLU A 95 11.77 15.43 15.15
N LEU A 96 12.90 14.73 15.25
CA LEU A 96 13.17 13.55 14.45
C LEU A 96 12.96 12.28 15.28
N PRO A 97 12.41 11.21 14.65
CA PRO A 97 12.29 9.92 15.31
C PRO A 97 13.66 9.29 15.55
N ASN A 98 13.71 8.35 16.49
CA ASN A 98 14.89 7.51 16.65
C ASN A 98 15.24 6.83 15.33
N PRO A 99 16.53 6.80 14.92
CA PRO A 99 16.90 6.44 13.56
C PRO A 99 16.70 4.97 13.20
N TYR A 100 16.82 4.05 14.16
CA TYR A 100 16.71 2.62 13.91
C TYR A 100 15.38 2.08 14.41
N GLY A 101 14.78 1.17 13.65
CA GLY A 101 13.50 0.54 13.99
C GLY A 101 13.53 -0.97 13.79
N VAL A 102 12.84 -1.67 14.69
CA VAL A 102 12.49 -3.08 14.56
C VAL A 102 10.99 -3.19 14.71
N ALA A 103 10.32 -3.88 13.78
CA ALA A 103 8.87 -4.04 13.86
C ALA A 103 8.43 -5.48 13.60
N LEU A 104 7.39 -5.90 14.31
CA LEU A 104 6.61 -7.09 13.99
C LEU A 104 5.35 -6.66 13.25
N ILE A 105 5.09 -7.30 12.11
CA ILE A 105 3.96 -6.98 11.23
C ILE A 105 3.16 -8.25 11.01
N GLY A 106 1.84 -8.18 11.21
CA GLY A 106 0.87 -9.18 10.80
C GLY A 106 0.02 -8.64 9.66
N ALA A 107 -0.30 -9.48 8.68
CA ALA A 107 -1.14 -9.11 7.56
C ALA A 107 -2.11 -10.24 7.22
N SER A 108 -3.35 -9.88 6.84
CA SER A 108 -4.33 -10.76 6.23
C SER A 108 -4.76 -10.13 4.91
N ILE A 109 -4.70 -10.89 3.83
CA ILE A 109 -4.94 -10.40 2.46
C ILE A 109 -5.85 -11.39 1.75
N ARG A 110 -6.95 -10.87 1.18
CA ARG A 110 -7.81 -11.58 0.26
C ARG A 110 -7.75 -10.90 -1.10
N GLN A 111 -7.54 -11.67 -2.17
CA GLN A 111 -7.37 -11.11 -3.50
C GLN A 111 -7.92 -12.02 -4.59
N ASP A 112 -8.65 -11.44 -5.55
CA ASP A 112 -9.00 -12.09 -6.80
C ASP A 112 -7.84 -12.03 -7.79
N LEU A 113 -7.70 -13.10 -8.56
CA LEU A 113 -6.64 -13.27 -9.55
C LEU A 113 -7.22 -13.43 -10.94
N ILE A 114 -6.36 -13.32 -11.93
CA ILE A 114 -6.59 -13.77 -13.31
C ILE A 114 -5.59 -14.89 -13.57
N LEU A 115 -6.12 -16.02 -14.04
CA LEU A 115 -5.35 -17.15 -14.57
C LEU A 115 -5.59 -17.20 -16.06
N ASP A 116 -4.50 -17.18 -16.84
CA ASP A 116 -4.53 -17.25 -18.31
C ASP A 116 -3.34 -18.07 -18.81
N ASN A 117 -3.31 -18.32 -20.14
CA ASN A 117 -2.26 -19.07 -20.84
C ASN A 117 -1.99 -20.48 -20.25
N LEU A 118 -3.07 -21.23 -19.95
CA LEU A 118 -2.89 -22.62 -19.53
C LEU A 118 -2.28 -23.46 -20.67
N THR A 119 -1.11 -24.03 -20.41
CA THR A 119 -0.51 -25.03 -21.29
C THR A 119 -0.37 -26.36 -20.55
N ILE A 120 -0.58 -27.47 -21.26
CA ILE A 120 -0.43 -28.81 -20.72
C ILE A 120 0.49 -29.65 -21.60
N GLY A 121 1.12 -30.65 -20.99
CA GLY A 121 1.88 -31.73 -21.65
C GLY A 121 1.57 -33.07 -21.01
N ILE A 122 1.51 -34.12 -21.81
CA ILE A 122 1.28 -35.48 -21.33
C ILE A 122 2.60 -36.24 -21.50
N ASN A 123 3.20 -36.73 -20.41
CA ASN A 123 4.50 -37.40 -20.37
C ASN A 123 5.61 -36.57 -21.04
N GLY A 124 5.54 -35.25 -20.96
CA GLY A 124 6.49 -34.31 -21.55
C GLY A 124 6.22 -32.87 -21.15
N PRO A 125 7.02 -31.91 -21.64
CA PRO A 125 6.85 -30.49 -21.28
C PRO A 125 5.49 -29.95 -21.74
N PRO A 126 4.95 -28.93 -21.05
CA PRO A 126 3.67 -28.31 -21.41
C PRO A 126 3.84 -27.49 -22.69
N ASP A 127 3.40 -28.05 -23.82
CA ASP A 127 3.56 -27.50 -25.17
C ASP A 127 2.22 -27.22 -25.87
N ARG A 128 1.10 -27.69 -25.30
CA ARG A 128 -0.24 -27.53 -25.85
C ARG A 128 -1.04 -26.51 -25.07
N GLU A 129 -1.35 -25.39 -25.68
CA GLU A 129 -2.25 -24.38 -25.13
C GLU A 129 -3.69 -24.89 -25.04
N ILE A 130 -4.34 -24.61 -23.90
CA ILE A 130 -5.71 -24.98 -23.59
C ILE A 130 -6.49 -23.69 -23.31
N ASP A 131 -7.43 -23.36 -24.18
CA ASP A 131 -8.26 -22.15 -24.13
C ASP A 131 -9.73 -22.43 -23.73
N PHE A 132 -10.09 -23.70 -23.63
CA PHE A 132 -11.47 -24.10 -23.32
C PHE A 132 -11.76 -24.30 -21.81
N VAL A 133 -10.81 -24.02 -20.92
CA VAL A 133 -11.01 -24.03 -19.47
C VAL A 133 -11.33 -22.64 -18.99
N ASP A 134 -12.55 -22.43 -18.49
CA ASP A 134 -12.94 -21.19 -17.81
C ASP A 134 -12.61 -21.30 -16.31
N PHE A 135 -11.70 -20.45 -15.84
CA PHE A 135 -11.31 -20.37 -14.44
C PHE A 135 -12.22 -19.50 -13.58
N GLY A 136 -13.26 -18.88 -14.14
CA GLY A 136 -14.14 -18.00 -13.39
C GLY A 136 -13.37 -16.87 -12.71
N THR A 137 -13.55 -16.72 -11.40
CA THR A 137 -12.79 -15.74 -10.58
C THR A 137 -12.00 -16.48 -9.50
N PRO A 138 -10.75 -16.84 -9.76
CA PRO A 138 -9.88 -17.40 -8.75
C PRO A 138 -9.58 -16.39 -7.65
N SER A 139 -9.52 -16.85 -6.41
CA SER A 139 -9.20 -16.01 -5.25
C SER A 139 -8.17 -16.68 -4.35
N VAL A 140 -7.38 -15.85 -3.66
CA VAL A 140 -6.41 -16.29 -2.65
C VAL A 140 -6.66 -15.56 -1.35
N GLU A 141 -6.48 -16.26 -0.24
CA GLU A 141 -6.48 -15.71 1.11
C GLU A 141 -5.13 -16.05 1.76
N ASN A 142 -4.41 -15.03 2.22
CA ASN A 142 -3.08 -15.18 2.82
C ASN A 142 -3.04 -14.55 4.20
N THR A 143 -2.35 -15.21 5.11
CA THR A 143 -1.96 -14.66 6.41
C THR A 143 -0.44 -14.63 6.49
N ALA A 144 0.13 -13.50 6.85
CA ALA A 144 1.58 -13.31 6.90
C ALA A 144 2.04 -12.71 8.23
N GLN A 145 3.24 -13.11 8.66
CA GLN A 145 3.94 -12.55 9.78
C GLN A 145 5.37 -12.16 9.34
N GLN A 146 5.77 -10.92 9.62
CA GLN A 146 7.02 -10.38 9.14
C GLN A 146 7.77 -9.65 10.25
N LEU A 147 9.08 -9.79 10.26
CA LEU A 147 10.01 -8.95 10.98
C LEU A 147 10.56 -7.89 10.01
N LYS A 148 10.43 -6.63 10.39
CA LYS A 148 10.97 -5.50 9.65
C LYS A 148 12.12 -4.87 10.42
N LEU A 149 13.19 -4.55 9.71
CA LEU A 149 14.30 -3.72 10.19
C LEU A 149 14.36 -2.47 9.35
N ASP A 150 14.44 -1.29 9.97
CA ASP A 150 14.49 -0.04 9.23
C ASP A 150 15.47 0.98 9.84
N ALA A 151 15.92 1.91 8.98
CA ALA A 151 16.76 3.02 9.39
C ALA A 151 16.41 4.30 8.63
N TRP A 152 16.31 5.42 9.34
CA TRP A 152 16.27 6.75 8.74
C TRP A 152 17.68 7.17 8.33
N ILE A 153 17.94 7.17 7.03
CA ILE A 153 19.22 7.58 6.45
C ILE A 153 19.29 9.09 6.27
N LEU A 154 18.19 9.68 5.83
CA LEU A 154 17.95 11.12 5.75
C LEU A 154 16.67 11.45 6.51
N PRO A 155 16.42 12.68 6.93
CA PRO A 155 15.20 13.06 7.65
C PRO A 155 13.91 12.72 6.91
N PHE A 156 13.96 12.63 5.59
CA PHE A 156 12.84 12.32 4.70
C PHE A 156 12.94 10.94 4.03
N LEU A 157 14.02 10.17 4.28
CA LEU A 157 14.28 8.87 3.66
C LEU A 157 14.54 7.81 4.72
N ASN A 158 13.62 6.87 4.82
CA ASN A 158 13.78 5.64 5.59
C ASN A 158 14.04 4.47 4.62
N VAL A 159 15.00 3.61 4.94
CA VAL A 159 15.26 2.37 4.22
C VAL A 159 14.91 1.19 5.12
N TYR A 160 14.39 0.10 4.54
CA TYR A 160 13.99 -1.05 5.33
C TYR A 160 14.15 -2.37 4.58
N SER A 161 14.21 -3.43 5.36
CA SER A 161 14.09 -4.80 4.89
C SER A 161 13.07 -5.55 5.74
N THR A 162 12.41 -6.54 5.15
CA THR A 162 11.51 -7.46 5.86
C THR A 162 11.87 -8.90 5.53
N VAL A 163 11.66 -9.76 6.50
CA VAL A 163 11.68 -11.21 6.32
C VAL A 163 10.47 -11.78 7.04
N GLY A 164 9.81 -12.74 6.43
CA GLY A 164 8.58 -13.30 7.01
C GLY A 164 8.19 -14.63 6.43
N VAL A 165 7.15 -15.18 7.04
CA VAL A 165 6.48 -16.40 6.62
C VAL A 165 5.01 -16.08 6.33
N PHE A 166 4.40 -16.86 5.48
CA PHE A 166 2.97 -16.77 5.21
C PHE A 166 2.41 -18.15 4.90
N ASP A 167 1.12 -18.28 5.15
CA ASP A 167 0.27 -19.40 4.75
C ASP A 167 -0.93 -18.86 3.96
N GLY A 168 -1.43 -19.68 3.06
CA GLY A 168 -2.54 -19.28 2.21
C GLY A 168 -3.33 -20.42 1.64
N ASP A 169 -4.56 -20.09 1.27
CA ASP A 169 -5.50 -20.95 0.59
C ASP A 169 -5.91 -20.27 -0.75
N ALA A 170 -5.92 -21.05 -1.83
CA ALA A 170 -6.51 -20.60 -3.09
C ALA A 170 -7.84 -21.30 -3.36
N THR A 171 -8.76 -20.59 -3.98
CA THR A 171 -10.01 -21.15 -4.49
C THR A 171 -10.07 -20.89 -5.99
N ILE A 172 -10.00 -21.97 -6.78
CA ILE A 172 -9.92 -21.89 -8.24
C ILE A 172 -11.13 -22.63 -8.82
N PRO A 173 -12.20 -21.91 -9.21
CA PRO A 173 -13.33 -22.51 -9.90
C PRO A 173 -12.93 -22.85 -11.35
N LEU A 174 -13.26 -24.06 -11.77
CA LEU A 174 -12.97 -24.61 -13.09
C LEU A 174 -14.28 -24.97 -13.79
N LYS A 175 -14.44 -24.56 -15.03
CA LYS A 175 -15.57 -24.96 -15.86
C LYS A 175 -15.06 -25.38 -17.23
N ILE A 176 -15.60 -26.48 -17.75
CA ILE A 176 -15.28 -27.01 -19.06
C ILE A 176 -16.57 -27.45 -19.74
N GLU A 177 -16.80 -26.99 -20.95
CA GLU A 177 -17.93 -27.44 -21.77
C GLU A 177 -17.71 -28.87 -22.27
N GLY A 178 -18.75 -29.69 -22.29
CA GLY A 178 -18.63 -31.07 -22.75
C GLY A 178 -18.29 -31.19 -24.23
N SER A 179 -18.67 -30.23 -25.04
CA SER A 179 -18.26 -30.11 -26.44
C SER A 179 -16.75 -30.00 -26.62
N ASP A 180 -16.09 -29.32 -25.68
CA ASP A 180 -14.64 -29.08 -25.74
C ASP A 180 -13.84 -30.26 -25.18
N LEU A 181 -14.42 -30.99 -24.22
CA LEU A 181 -13.86 -32.25 -23.72
C LEU A 181 -13.92 -33.37 -24.74
N PHE A 182 -14.99 -33.44 -25.52
CA PHE A 182 -15.25 -34.53 -26.47
C PHE A 182 -15.54 -34.02 -27.90
N PRO A 183 -14.63 -33.24 -28.52
CA PRO A 183 -14.93 -32.52 -29.77
C PRO A 183 -15.30 -33.44 -30.92
N GLN A 184 -14.67 -34.60 -31.03
CA GLN A 184 -14.95 -35.56 -32.11
C GLN A 184 -16.34 -36.20 -31.96
N LEU A 185 -16.76 -36.55 -30.73
CA LEU A 185 -18.08 -37.10 -30.45
C LEU A 185 -19.16 -36.06 -30.67
N CYS A 186 -18.94 -34.85 -30.20
CA CYS A 186 -19.89 -33.76 -30.25
C CYS A 186 -20.07 -33.17 -31.67
N ALA A 187 -19.07 -33.31 -32.52
CA ALA A 187 -19.21 -33.01 -33.93
C ALA A 187 -20.20 -33.96 -34.67
N ILE A 188 -20.29 -35.21 -34.20
CA ILE A 188 -21.17 -36.21 -34.79
C ILE A 188 -22.56 -36.21 -34.12
N THR A 189 -22.59 -36.05 -32.80
CA THR A 189 -23.80 -36.14 -31.98
C THR A 189 -23.92 -34.97 -31.00
N PRO A 190 -24.19 -33.73 -31.50
CA PRO A 190 -24.08 -32.51 -30.69
C PRO A 190 -25.11 -32.44 -29.53
N ASN A 191 -26.22 -33.15 -29.63
CA ASN A 191 -27.33 -33.13 -28.67
C ASN A 191 -27.22 -34.24 -27.60
N THR A 192 -26.09 -34.95 -27.53
CA THR A 192 -25.90 -35.94 -26.46
C THR A 192 -25.73 -35.24 -25.11
N PRO A 193 -26.23 -35.85 -24.01
CA PRO A 193 -26.07 -35.26 -22.65
C PRO A 193 -24.65 -34.89 -22.27
N VAL A 194 -23.67 -35.59 -22.80
CA VAL A 194 -22.24 -35.33 -22.55
C VAL A 194 -21.77 -34.05 -23.22
N CYS A 195 -22.28 -33.72 -24.40
CA CYS A 195 -21.87 -32.55 -25.19
C CYS A 195 -22.49 -31.25 -24.72
N VAL A 196 -23.72 -31.32 -24.20
CA VAL A 196 -24.46 -30.12 -23.73
C VAL A 196 -24.25 -29.84 -22.23
N ARG A 197 -23.48 -30.70 -21.55
CA ARG A 197 -23.23 -30.57 -20.10
C ARG A 197 -21.98 -29.73 -19.85
N THR A 198 -22.07 -28.75 -18.96
CA THR A 198 -20.92 -28.05 -18.37
C THR A 198 -20.41 -28.84 -17.17
N TYR A 199 -19.15 -29.18 -17.19
CA TYR A 199 -18.46 -29.83 -16.07
C TYR A 199 -17.79 -28.72 -15.22
N SER A 200 -18.08 -28.72 -13.91
CA SER A 200 -17.50 -27.74 -12.98
C SER A 200 -16.81 -28.43 -11.82
N ALA A 201 -15.67 -27.90 -11.44
CA ALA A 201 -14.90 -28.33 -10.28
C ALA A 201 -14.34 -27.09 -9.55
N VAL A 202 -13.93 -27.27 -8.30
CA VAL A 202 -13.25 -26.21 -7.53
C VAL A 202 -11.99 -26.82 -6.93
N ALA A 203 -10.85 -26.36 -7.37
CA ALA A 203 -9.56 -26.69 -6.74
C ALA A 203 -9.31 -25.76 -5.54
N ARG A 204 -8.79 -26.31 -4.45
CA ARG A 204 -8.48 -25.59 -3.20
C ARG A 204 -7.10 -25.99 -2.69
N PRO A 205 -6.02 -25.59 -3.38
CA PRO A 205 -4.68 -25.82 -2.90
C PRO A 205 -4.42 -24.95 -1.66
N ARG A 206 -3.68 -25.53 -0.69
CA ARG A 206 -3.04 -24.81 0.40
C ARG A 206 -1.58 -24.69 0.12
N TYR A 207 -0.97 -23.62 0.56
CA TYR A 207 0.44 -23.36 0.36
C TYR A 207 1.02 -22.54 1.51
N GLU A 208 2.31 -22.70 1.68
CA GLU A 208 3.10 -21.97 2.66
C GLU A 208 4.30 -21.37 1.96
N GLY A 209 4.93 -20.39 2.59
CA GLY A 209 6.12 -19.83 1.99
C GLY A 209 6.84 -18.82 2.86
N THR A 210 7.95 -18.36 2.32
CA THR A 210 8.79 -17.32 2.92
C THR A 210 8.88 -16.13 2.01
N ASN A 211 9.04 -14.97 2.60
CA ASN A 211 9.16 -13.71 1.86
C ASN A 211 10.28 -12.86 2.43
N VAL A 212 11.06 -12.28 1.54
CA VAL A 212 12.07 -11.28 1.83
C VAL A 212 11.77 -10.06 1.00
N ALA A 213 11.84 -8.87 1.61
CA ALA A 213 11.65 -7.65 0.84
C ALA A 213 12.63 -6.57 1.28
N VAL A 214 12.88 -5.64 0.36
CA VAL A 214 13.59 -4.39 0.63
C VAL A 214 12.74 -3.22 0.16
N GLY A 215 12.89 -2.08 0.81
CA GLY A 215 12.13 -0.91 0.42
C GLY A 215 12.68 0.38 0.96
N ILE A 216 12.09 1.44 0.44
CA ILE A 216 12.33 2.80 0.91
C ILE A 216 10.99 3.43 1.26
N ASN A 217 11.01 4.37 2.19
CA ASN A 217 9.87 5.24 2.46
C ASN A 217 10.35 6.69 2.40
N LEU A 218 9.80 7.43 1.44
CA LEU A 218 9.96 8.88 1.37
C LEU A 218 8.82 9.50 2.17
N ALA A 219 9.15 10.36 3.14
CA ALA A 219 8.16 11.03 3.96
C ALA A 219 8.50 12.50 4.14
N MET A 220 7.50 13.35 4.07
CA MET A 220 7.61 14.79 4.29
C MET A 220 6.34 15.28 4.99
N GLY A 221 6.51 16.20 5.94
CA GLY A 221 5.42 16.83 6.66
C GLY A 221 5.46 18.36 6.58
N TRP A 222 4.32 18.99 6.75
CA TRP A 222 4.16 20.43 6.91
C TRP A 222 2.96 20.71 7.83
N ASP A 223 3.20 21.48 8.87
CA ASP A 223 2.20 21.69 9.93
C ASP A 223 1.72 20.33 10.49
N ARG A 224 0.46 20.04 10.48
CA ARG A 224 -0.13 18.74 10.89
C ARG A 224 -0.30 17.74 9.74
N PHE A 225 0.01 18.10 8.51
CA PHE A 225 -0.15 17.23 7.35
C PHE A 225 1.15 16.53 6.98
N PHE A 226 1.02 15.37 6.40
CA PHE A 226 2.17 14.66 5.85
C PHE A 226 1.81 13.89 4.58
N VAL A 227 2.83 13.62 3.79
CA VAL A 227 2.80 12.67 2.68
C VAL A 227 3.86 11.60 2.92
N ALA A 228 3.56 10.36 2.51
CA ALA A 228 4.53 9.27 2.56
C ALA A 228 4.39 8.41 1.30
N LEU A 229 5.52 7.91 0.81
CA LEU A 229 5.61 7.06 -0.37
C LEU A 229 6.49 5.84 -0.07
N PRO A 230 5.96 4.79 0.56
CA PRO A 230 6.62 3.50 0.63
C PRO A 230 6.69 2.83 -0.74
N VAL A 231 7.87 2.36 -1.10
CA VAL A 231 8.13 1.52 -2.28
C VAL A 231 8.84 0.28 -1.82
N THR A 232 8.27 -0.89 -2.09
CA THR A 232 8.78 -2.18 -1.65
C THR A 232 8.96 -3.10 -2.84
N TYR A 233 10.08 -3.79 -2.90
CA TYR A 233 10.30 -4.91 -3.80
C TYR A 233 10.50 -6.19 -3.00
N ALA A 234 9.71 -7.22 -3.32
CA ALA A 234 9.67 -8.47 -2.57
C ALA A 234 10.02 -9.68 -3.45
N TRP A 235 10.66 -10.64 -2.83
CA TRP A 235 10.90 -12.00 -3.34
C TRP A 235 10.20 -12.97 -2.42
N THR A 236 9.41 -13.86 -3.01
CA THR A 236 8.55 -14.79 -2.29
C THR A 236 8.76 -16.19 -2.84
N ASP A 237 9.13 -17.10 -1.97
CA ASP A 237 9.25 -18.52 -2.28
C ASP A 237 8.03 -19.24 -1.71
N VAL A 238 7.32 -19.96 -2.55
CA VAL A 238 6.09 -20.70 -2.25
C VAL A 238 6.38 -22.17 -2.46
N ASP A 239 6.02 -23.01 -1.51
CA ASP A 239 6.33 -24.46 -1.47
C ASP A 239 5.82 -25.24 -2.71
N ILE A 240 4.67 -24.83 -3.24
CA ILE A 240 4.03 -25.46 -4.42
C ILE A 240 4.46 -24.85 -5.76
N ILE A 241 5.32 -23.81 -5.77
CA ILE A 241 5.76 -23.10 -6.97
C ILE A 241 7.27 -23.20 -7.07
N PRO A 242 7.84 -23.77 -8.16
CA PRO A 242 9.28 -23.95 -8.27
C PRO A 242 10.09 -22.66 -8.47
N ASN A 243 9.43 -21.58 -8.84
CA ASN A 243 10.08 -20.30 -9.13
C ASN A 243 9.76 -19.26 -8.04
N THR A 244 10.76 -18.42 -7.72
CA THR A 244 10.57 -17.26 -6.83
C THR A 244 9.63 -16.25 -7.48
N VAL A 245 8.57 -15.88 -6.77
CA VAL A 245 7.62 -14.83 -7.16
C VAL A 245 8.17 -13.48 -6.79
N THR A 246 8.12 -12.51 -7.70
CA THR A 246 8.53 -11.13 -7.41
C THR A 246 7.34 -10.20 -7.39
N ALA A 247 7.36 -9.21 -6.49
CA ALA A 247 6.30 -8.22 -6.38
C ALA A 247 6.86 -6.82 -6.17
N LEU A 248 6.27 -5.85 -6.85
CA LEU A 248 6.47 -4.43 -6.63
C LEU A 248 5.22 -3.83 -5.98
N ASN A 249 5.42 -3.18 -4.83
CA ASN A 249 4.37 -2.48 -4.10
C ASN A 249 4.75 -1.01 -3.94
N ILE A 250 3.83 -0.10 -4.34
CA ILE A 250 3.98 1.36 -4.19
C ILE A 250 2.71 1.87 -3.50
N THR A 251 2.88 2.58 -2.37
CA THR A 251 1.74 2.94 -1.52
C THR A 251 1.76 4.43 -1.14
N PRO A 252 1.40 5.35 -2.05
CA PRO A 252 1.26 6.76 -1.71
C PRO A 252 0.20 6.96 -0.63
N ARG A 253 0.53 7.77 0.37
CA ARG A 253 -0.31 8.11 1.52
C ARG A 253 -0.29 9.61 1.77
N ILE A 254 -1.42 10.14 2.20
CA ILE A 254 -1.55 11.48 2.74
C ILE A 254 -2.32 11.41 4.05
N GLY A 255 -1.91 12.17 5.02
CA GLY A 255 -2.52 12.13 6.33
C GLY A 255 -2.29 13.36 7.16
N MET A 256 -2.77 13.28 8.38
CA MET A 256 -2.60 14.32 9.39
C MET A 256 -2.20 13.69 10.72
N THR A 257 -1.43 14.45 11.50
CA THR A 257 -1.03 14.10 12.85
C THR A 257 -1.83 14.91 13.87
N GLY A 258 -2.02 14.32 15.04
CA GLY A 258 -2.64 14.98 16.19
C GLY A 258 -1.92 14.57 17.46
N ASP A 259 -1.61 15.53 18.31
CA ASP A 259 -1.05 15.29 19.63
C ASP A 259 -2.18 14.86 20.60
N MET A 260 -1.91 13.83 21.39
CA MET A 260 -2.81 13.33 22.43
C MET A 260 -2.25 13.60 23.85
N GLY A 261 -1.30 14.52 23.96
CA GLY A 261 -0.61 14.87 25.20
C GLY A 261 0.19 13.69 25.75
N ASP A 262 0.00 13.35 27.02
CA ASP A 262 0.71 12.24 27.69
C ASP A 262 0.52 10.87 27.03
N ARG A 263 -0.44 10.74 26.10
CA ARG A 263 -0.73 9.50 25.37
C ARG A 263 0.01 9.38 24.05
N GLY A 264 0.88 10.35 23.74
CA GLY A 264 1.67 10.38 22.52
C GLY A 264 0.94 10.98 21.33
N THR A 265 1.35 10.63 20.11
CA THR A 265 0.86 11.25 18.86
C THR A 265 0.20 10.23 17.97
N VAL A 266 -0.92 10.59 17.36
CA VAL A 266 -1.65 9.77 16.39
C VAL A 266 -1.57 10.41 15.01
N ALA A 267 -1.19 9.62 14.02
CA ALA A 267 -1.31 9.95 12.60
C ALA A 267 -2.45 9.13 12.00
N VAL A 268 -3.35 9.78 11.27
CA VAL A 268 -4.36 9.11 10.45
C VAL A 268 -4.11 9.44 8.98
N PHE A 269 -4.29 8.45 8.12
CA PHE A 269 -3.97 8.61 6.70
C PHE A 269 -4.90 7.82 5.80
N VAL A 270 -5.03 8.30 4.59
CA VAL A 270 -5.64 7.61 3.46
C VAL A 270 -4.62 7.47 2.34
N GLY A 271 -4.84 6.53 1.46
CA GLY A 271 -3.92 6.31 0.35
C GLY A 271 -4.44 5.31 -0.67
N ALA A 272 -3.54 4.89 -1.53
CA ALA A 272 -3.78 3.84 -2.50
C ALA A 272 -2.55 2.93 -2.57
N THR A 273 -2.76 1.65 -2.87
CA THR A 273 -1.68 0.69 -3.07
C THR A 273 -1.68 0.21 -4.51
N TYR A 274 -0.56 0.39 -5.19
CA TYR A 274 -0.25 -0.27 -6.45
C TYR A 274 0.53 -1.54 -6.17
N LEU A 275 0.00 -2.69 -6.57
CA LEU A 275 0.68 -3.98 -6.46
C LEU A 275 0.78 -4.63 -7.84
N ARG A 276 2.00 -4.98 -8.22
CA ARG A 276 2.30 -5.80 -9.38
C ARG A 276 3.01 -7.06 -8.92
N ALA A 277 2.31 -8.17 -9.04
CA ALA A 277 2.85 -9.51 -8.87
C ALA A 277 2.40 -10.35 -10.07
N GLU A 278 3.34 -10.91 -10.78
CA GLU A 278 3.12 -11.76 -11.96
C GLU A 278 3.97 -13.00 -11.77
N VAL A 279 3.40 -14.17 -11.99
CA VAL A 279 4.11 -15.44 -11.83
C VAL A 279 3.60 -16.46 -12.82
N ASP A 280 4.51 -17.25 -13.38
CA ASP A 280 4.20 -18.45 -14.13
C ASP A 280 4.29 -19.64 -13.18
N ILE A 281 3.17 -20.28 -12.95
CA ILE A 281 3.05 -21.48 -12.13
C ILE A 281 3.22 -22.67 -13.07
N ALA A 282 4.18 -23.55 -12.80
CA ALA A 282 4.36 -24.81 -13.49
C ALA A 282 4.30 -25.95 -12.47
N GLY A 283 3.71 -27.06 -12.85
CA GLY A 283 3.60 -28.23 -11.99
C GLY A 283 3.40 -29.51 -12.80
N GLU A 284 3.49 -30.63 -12.10
CA GLU A 284 3.24 -31.95 -12.64
C GLU A 284 2.22 -32.66 -11.74
N ILE A 285 1.30 -33.37 -12.36
CA ILE A 285 0.31 -34.19 -11.69
C ILE A 285 0.42 -35.61 -12.24
N ASP A 286 0.71 -36.54 -11.35
CA ASP A 286 0.71 -37.95 -11.70
C ASP A 286 -0.71 -38.51 -11.65
N LEU A 287 -1.19 -38.97 -12.78
CA LEU A 287 -2.50 -39.59 -12.93
C LEU A 287 -2.33 -41.10 -12.94
N ASP A 288 -2.87 -41.76 -11.91
CA ASP A 288 -3.02 -43.21 -11.91
C ASP A 288 -3.98 -43.62 -13.03
N THR A 289 -3.49 -44.26 -14.06
CA THR A 289 -4.34 -44.75 -15.16
C THR A 289 -4.77 -46.20 -14.86
N PRO A 290 -6.03 -46.44 -14.43
CA PRO A 290 -6.51 -47.80 -14.15
C PRO A 290 -6.62 -48.58 -15.49
N GLY A 291 -5.76 -49.54 -15.73
CA GLY A 291 -5.91 -50.52 -16.81
C GLY A 291 -4.74 -50.66 -17.80
N GLY A 292 -3.62 -50.05 -17.59
CA GLY A 292 -2.38 -50.34 -18.32
C GLY A 292 -1.75 -51.66 -17.85
N PRO A 293 -1.11 -52.46 -18.72
CA PRO A 293 -0.52 -53.75 -18.36
C PRO A 293 0.66 -53.66 -17.36
N ASP A 294 1.19 -52.48 -17.07
CA ASP A 294 2.40 -52.28 -16.25
C ASP A 294 2.29 -51.10 -15.24
N GLY A 295 1.07 -50.66 -14.87
CA GLY A 295 0.93 -49.57 -13.89
C GLY A 295 1.54 -48.23 -14.38
N ASP A 296 1.39 -47.90 -15.67
CA ASP A 296 1.93 -46.70 -16.24
C ASP A 296 1.28 -45.46 -15.60
N VAL A 297 2.09 -44.71 -14.87
CA VAL A 297 1.73 -43.38 -14.34
C VAL A 297 1.80 -42.39 -15.52
N THR A 298 0.69 -41.75 -15.82
CA THR A 298 0.66 -40.66 -16.80
C THR A 298 0.91 -39.35 -16.07
N THR A 299 2.06 -38.74 -16.34
CA THR A 299 2.37 -37.40 -15.77
C THR A 299 1.76 -36.31 -16.65
N LEU A 300 0.90 -35.51 -16.06
CA LEU A 300 0.35 -34.29 -16.67
C LEU A 300 1.17 -33.08 -16.20
N ALA A 301 2.03 -32.57 -17.06
CA ALA A 301 2.70 -31.28 -16.81
C ALA A 301 1.79 -30.12 -17.20
N PHE A 302 1.79 -29.07 -16.42
CA PHE A 302 1.03 -27.86 -16.73
C PHE A 302 1.84 -26.58 -16.46
N ARG A 303 1.50 -25.51 -17.17
CA ARG A 303 1.95 -24.15 -16.88
C ARG A 303 0.77 -23.20 -17.04
N ILE A 304 0.65 -22.25 -16.10
CA ILE A 304 -0.40 -21.24 -16.11
C ILE A 304 0.18 -19.91 -15.64
N SER A 305 -0.18 -18.82 -16.31
CA SER A 305 0.21 -17.47 -15.92
C SER A 305 -0.81 -16.89 -14.95
N GLN A 306 -0.32 -16.35 -13.84
CA GLN A 306 -1.12 -15.72 -12.79
C GLN A 306 -0.76 -14.26 -12.65
N ARG A 307 -1.76 -13.39 -12.55
CA ARG A 307 -1.60 -11.96 -12.30
C ARG A 307 -2.72 -11.39 -11.44
N ASN A 308 -2.43 -10.23 -10.82
CA ASN A 308 -3.45 -9.48 -10.08
C ASN A 308 -4.59 -9.04 -11.01
N LYS A 309 -5.85 -9.23 -10.61
CA LYS A 309 -7.02 -8.76 -11.35
C LYS A 309 -7.05 -7.24 -11.41
N ASP A 310 -6.88 -6.58 -10.24
CA ASP A 310 -6.71 -5.14 -10.14
C ASP A 310 -5.37 -4.81 -9.47
N ARG A 311 -4.64 -3.85 -10.04
CA ARG A 311 -3.34 -3.43 -9.50
C ARG A 311 -3.48 -2.39 -8.38
N TRP A 312 -4.60 -1.66 -8.34
CA TRP A 312 -4.85 -0.60 -7.37
C TRP A 312 -5.93 -0.99 -6.37
N ASN A 313 -5.74 -0.64 -5.12
CA ASN A 313 -6.78 -0.56 -4.10
C ASN A 313 -6.57 0.65 -3.21
N TYR A 314 -7.60 1.08 -2.48
CA TYR A 314 -7.55 2.19 -1.54
C TYR A 314 -7.21 1.68 -0.15
N LEU A 315 -6.71 2.58 0.69
CA LEU A 315 -6.43 2.25 2.08
C LEU A 315 -6.80 3.39 3.02
N LEU A 316 -7.08 3.01 4.24
CA LEU A 316 -7.23 3.88 5.41
C LEU A 316 -6.38 3.28 6.53
N GLY A 317 -5.67 4.10 7.26
CA GLY A 317 -4.86 3.61 8.36
C GLY A 317 -4.55 4.67 9.40
N PHE A 318 -3.95 4.20 10.47
CA PHE A 318 -3.39 5.06 11.50
C PHE A 318 -2.06 4.52 12.01
N ASN A 319 -1.26 5.43 12.54
CA ASN A 319 -0.07 5.10 13.33
C ASN A 319 -0.18 5.86 14.66
N TRP A 320 0.01 5.16 15.77
CA TRP A 320 0.02 5.73 17.10
C TRP A 320 1.38 5.56 17.73
N ASP A 321 2.12 6.67 17.87
CA ASP A 321 3.36 6.71 18.61
C ASP A 321 3.05 6.92 20.10
N LEU A 322 3.13 5.84 20.85
CA LEU A 322 2.90 5.82 22.29
C LEU A 322 3.95 6.64 23.04
N ASN A 323 5.16 6.65 22.52
CA ASN A 323 6.31 7.43 23.00
C ASN A 323 7.42 7.42 21.92
N LYS A 324 8.58 8.03 22.21
CA LYS A 324 9.75 8.09 21.28
C LYS A 324 10.28 6.73 20.81
N ASN A 325 9.92 5.65 21.48
CA ASN A 325 10.41 4.30 21.19
C ASN A 325 9.36 3.36 20.63
N TRP A 326 8.10 3.45 21.05
CA TRP A 326 7.05 2.49 20.70
C TRP A 326 5.96 3.12 19.84
N SER A 327 5.63 2.44 18.76
CA SER A 327 4.48 2.80 17.92
C SER A 327 3.68 1.57 17.48
N VAL A 328 2.38 1.78 17.30
CA VAL A 328 1.43 0.79 16.79
C VAL A 328 0.82 1.34 15.51
N MET A 329 0.74 0.50 14.49
CA MET A 329 0.15 0.84 13.20
C MET A 329 -0.96 -0.15 12.87
N ALA A 330 -2.06 0.35 12.30
CA ALA A 330 -3.04 -0.49 11.62
C ALA A 330 -3.51 0.17 10.31
N GLU A 331 -3.74 -0.67 9.32
CA GLU A 331 -4.16 -0.28 7.99
C GLU A 331 -5.18 -1.28 7.45
N ALA A 332 -6.26 -0.78 6.87
CA ALA A 332 -7.25 -1.53 6.13
C ALA A 332 -7.24 -1.08 4.67
N GLY A 333 -7.04 -2.02 3.76
CA GLY A 333 -7.11 -1.80 2.32
C GLY A 333 -8.40 -2.39 1.75
N PHE A 334 -9.00 -1.69 0.80
CA PHE A 334 -10.28 -2.05 0.21
C PHE A 334 -10.43 -1.52 -1.22
N GLY A 335 -11.36 -2.10 -1.93
CA GLY A 335 -11.68 -1.69 -3.30
C GLY A 335 -10.93 -2.50 -4.36
N GLY A 336 -11.50 -2.53 -5.55
CA GLY A 336 -11.05 -3.44 -6.60
C GLY A 336 -11.26 -4.89 -6.19
N SER A 337 -10.29 -5.72 -6.52
CA SER A 337 -10.30 -7.16 -6.27
C SER A 337 -9.45 -7.58 -5.06
N ARG A 338 -9.09 -6.62 -4.17
CA ARG A 338 -8.24 -6.90 -3.02
C ARG A 338 -8.76 -6.23 -1.75
N GLU A 339 -8.80 -7.03 -0.68
CA GLU A 339 -9.04 -6.58 0.69
C GLU A 339 -7.85 -7.00 1.54
N ASN A 340 -7.37 -6.11 2.40
CA ASN A 340 -6.27 -6.46 3.30
C ASN A 340 -6.39 -5.71 4.63
N PHE A 341 -5.89 -6.36 5.67
CA PHE A 341 -5.68 -5.76 6.97
C PHE A 341 -4.22 -5.99 7.39
N ILE A 342 -3.55 -4.91 7.82
CA ILE A 342 -2.16 -4.95 8.25
C ILE A 342 -2.08 -4.29 9.62
N GLY A 343 -1.42 -4.96 10.57
CA GLY A 343 -1.12 -4.43 11.89
C GLY A 343 0.35 -4.55 12.19
N GLY A 344 0.91 -3.61 12.95
CA GLY A 344 2.32 -3.63 13.29
C GLY A 344 2.64 -2.97 14.62
N LEU A 345 3.65 -3.50 15.29
CA LEU A 345 4.25 -2.95 16.50
C LEU A 345 5.72 -2.65 16.20
N THR A 346 6.13 -1.40 16.39
CA THR A 346 7.49 -0.94 16.11
C THR A 346 8.17 -0.47 17.39
N TYR A 347 9.44 -0.86 17.55
CA TYR A 347 10.35 -0.31 18.55
C TYR A 347 11.47 0.46 17.85
N ARG A 348 11.72 1.71 18.30
CA ARG A 348 12.77 2.59 17.77
C ARG A 348 13.81 2.95 18.82
N PHE A 349 15.09 2.99 18.43
CA PHE A 349 16.22 3.25 19.30
C PHE A 349 17.33 4.06 18.63
#